data_b4e525a3233a61cbe77001edc8752952
#
_entry.id   b4e525a3233a61cbe77001edc8752952
#
_cell.length_a   1.000
_cell.length_b   1.000
_cell.length_c   1.000
_cell.angle_alpha   90.00
_cell.angle_beta   90.00
_cell.angle_gamma   90.00
#
_symmetry.space_group_name_H-M   'P 1'
#
loop_
_entity.id
_entity.type
_entity.pdbx_description
1 polymer ?
#
loop_
_entity_poly.entity_id
_entity_poly.type
_entity_poly.pdbx_seq_one_letter_code
_entity_poly.pdbx_strand_id
1 'polypeptide(L)'
;MDLNPSVKCKIVVVGDSECGKTALLNVFAKDSFPEGYIPTVFENYTASFEIDTQRVELRLWDTSGSAYYDNVRPLSYPDSDAVLICFDISRPETLDSVLKKWKGEIEEFCPNTKMLLVGCKSDLRTDLFTKSHSGHTPVSYDQGSNMAKQISAPYIECSSLQSENSVRDLFHVATLACVNKGNKNVKRNKSSRSTKRISHSRPDLPTVVSDFQKTKTKTCAVM
;
A
#
# COMPACT_ATOMS: atom_id res chain seq x y z
N MET A 1 -12.24 -30.50 3.64
CA MET A 1 -10.83 -30.34 3.19
C MET A 1 -10.81 -29.22 2.20
N ASP A 2 -10.39 -28.04 2.64
CA ASP A 2 -10.30 -26.86 1.77
C ASP A 2 -9.19 -27.06 0.76
N LEU A 3 -9.57 -27.41 -0.47
CA LEU A 3 -8.67 -27.74 -1.56
C LEU A 3 -8.08 -26.50 -2.28
N ASN A 4 -8.36 -25.29 -1.79
CA ASN A 4 -7.85 -24.07 -2.41
C ASN A 4 -6.72 -23.48 -1.55
N PRO A 5 -5.45 -23.59 -1.99
CA PRO A 5 -4.33 -23.04 -1.24
C PRO A 5 -4.47 -21.52 -1.13
N SER A 6 -4.35 -20.99 0.10
CA SER A 6 -4.35 -19.55 0.31
C SER A 6 -3.12 -18.92 -0.35
N VAL A 7 -3.32 -17.80 -1.04
CA VAL A 7 -2.21 -16.97 -1.54
C VAL A 7 -1.69 -16.13 -0.39
N LYS A 8 -0.40 -16.25 -0.10
CA LYS A 8 0.27 -15.41 0.89
C LYS A 8 0.89 -14.21 0.20
N CYS A 9 0.70 -13.04 0.79
CA CYS A 9 1.13 -11.78 0.23
C CYS A 9 1.79 -10.94 1.34
N LYS A 10 3.07 -10.61 1.17
CA LYS A 10 3.82 -9.77 2.11
C LYS A 10 3.86 -8.34 1.58
N ILE A 11 3.38 -7.40 2.39
CA ILE A 11 3.40 -5.97 2.09
C ILE A 11 4.18 -5.24 3.19
N VAL A 12 5.19 -4.48 2.80
CA VAL A 12 5.98 -3.61 3.69
C VAL A 12 5.48 -2.19 3.54
N VAL A 13 5.31 -1.48 4.67
CA VAL A 13 4.82 -0.10 4.69
C VAL A 13 5.93 0.80 5.20
N VAL A 14 6.36 1.75 4.36
CA VAL A 14 7.44 2.69 4.62
C VAL A 14 6.99 4.13 4.41
N GLY A 15 7.77 5.09 4.85
CA GLY A 15 7.48 6.52 4.77
C GLY A 15 7.96 7.24 6.02
N ASP A 16 7.99 8.56 5.99
CA ASP A 16 8.48 9.40 7.07
C ASP A 16 7.74 9.14 8.40
N SER A 17 8.35 9.51 9.50
CA SER A 17 7.71 9.44 10.82
C SER A 17 6.42 10.28 10.83
N GLU A 18 5.39 9.77 11.52
CA GLU A 18 4.09 10.44 11.68
C GLU A 18 3.29 10.63 10.39
N CYS A 19 3.68 10.06 9.25
CA CYS A 19 2.90 10.20 8.01
C CYS A 19 1.60 9.36 7.97
N GLY A 20 1.35 8.52 8.98
CA GLY A 20 0.09 7.78 9.13
C GLY A 20 0.15 6.28 8.86
N LYS A 21 1.34 5.67 8.70
CA LYS A 21 1.54 4.22 8.43
C LYS A 21 0.82 3.33 9.44
N THR A 22 1.13 3.52 10.71
CA THR A 22 0.55 2.72 11.81
C THR A 22 -0.95 2.92 11.94
N ALA A 23 -1.45 4.16 11.75
CA ALA A 23 -2.88 4.43 11.77
C ALA A 23 -3.61 3.71 10.61
N LEU A 24 -3.02 3.73 9.42
CA LEU A 24 -3.51 3.01 8.24
C LEU A 24 -3.66 1.51 8.52
N LEU A 25 -2.62 0.90 9.10
CA LEU A 25 -2.58 -0.52 9.42
C LEU A 25 -3.54 -0.90 10.55
N ASN A 26 -3.66 -0.07 11.59
CA ASN A 26 -4.63 -0.29 12.68
C ASN A 26 -6.08 -0.25 12.17
N VAL A 27 -6.42 0.75 11.35
CA VAL A 27 -7.77 0.83 10.77
C VAL A 27 -8.05 -0.39 9.89
N PHE A 28 -7.09 -0.82 9.06
CA PHE A 28 -7.28 -1.99 8.22
C PHE A 28 -7.36 -3.30 9.01
N ALA A 29 -6.43 -3.52 9.94
CA ALA A 29 -6.29 -4.80 10.63
C ALA A 29 -7.15 -4.94 11.88
N LYS A 30 -7.40 -3.83 12.60
CA LYS A 30 -8.11 -3.83 13.90
C LYS A 30 -9.47 -3.11 13.86
N ASP A 31 -9.88 -2.51 12.71
CA ASP A 31 -11.08 -1.66 12.57
C ASP A 31 -11.11 -0.51 13.60
N SER A 32 -9.94 0.02 13.99
CA SER A 32 -9.84 1.07 14.99
C SER A 32 -8.76 2.09 14.64
N PHE A 33 -9.09 3.36 14.79
CA PHE A 33 -8.10 4.44 14.70
C PHE A 33 -7.37 4.56 16.05
N PRO A 34 -6.03 4.68 16.10
CA PRO A 34 -5.29 4.79 17.35
C PRO A 34 -5.61 6.11 18.06
N GLU A 35 -5.86 6.06 19.38
CA GLU A 35 -6.20 7.24 20.19
C GLU A 35 -5.04 8.22 20.37
N GLY A 36 -3.80 7.75 20.22
CA GLY A 36 -2.60 8.57 20.37
C GLY A 36 -1.46 8.08 19.51
N TYR A 37 -0.49 8.95 19.28
CA TYR A 37 0.74 8.60 18.56
C TYR A 37 1.72 7.89 19.51
N ILE A 38 2.07 6.67 19.13
CA ILE A 38 3.19 5.92 19.75
C ILE A 38 4.18 5.65 18.64
N PRO A 39 5.46 6.05 18.79
CA PRO A 39 6.50 5.76 17.80
C PRO A 39 6.62 4.26 17.56
N THR A 40 6.45 3.85 16.31
CA THR A 40 6.63 2.45 15.92
C THR A 40 8.09 2.15 15.68
N VAL A 41 8.56 1.05 16.25
CA VAL A 41 9.85 0.46 15.88
C VAL A 41 9.60 -0.51 14.71
N PHE A 42 8.76 -1.52 14.96
CA PHE A 42 8.40 -2.55 14.01
C PHE A 42 7.18 -3.32 14.54
N GLU A 43 6.17 -3.52 13.70
CA GLU A 43 5.00 -4.34 14.03
C GLU A 43 4.54 -5.16 12.81
N ASN A 44 3.96 -6.34 13.08
CA ASN A 44 3.39 -7.22 12.08
C ASN A 44 1.90 -7.37 12.28
N TYR A 45 1.15 -7.30 11.18
CA TYR A 45 -0.29 -7.56 11.16
C TYR A 45 -0.58 -8.65 10.14
N THR A 46 -1.57 -9.49 10.44
CA THR A 46 -2.08 -10.48 9.49
C THR A 46 -3.57 -10.23 9.26
N ALA A 47 -3.97 -10.18 8.00
CA ALA A 47 -5.37 -10.08 7.60
C ALA A 47 -5.65 -11.15 6.54
N SER A 48 -6.79 -11.83 6.65
CA SER A 48 -7.24 -12.82 5.66
C SER A 48 -8.58 -12.39 5.09
N PHE A 49 -8.74 -12.50 3.78
CA PHE A 49 -10.00 -12.25 3.09
C PHE A 49 -10.08 -13.05 1.78
N GLU A 50 -11.26 -13.07 1.17
CA GLU A 50 -11.47 -13.70 -0.12
C GLU A 50 -11.56 -12.65 -1.22
N ILE A 51 -10.87 -12.91 -2.34
CA ILE A 51 -11.04 -12.19 -3.60
C ILE A 51 -11.54 -13.21 -4.62
N ASP A 52 -12.73 -13.00 -5.15
CA ASP A 52 -13.46 -13.96 -5.97
C ASP A 52 -13.64 -15.29 -5.23
N THR A 53 -12.92 -16.33 -5.58
CA THR A 53 -12.93 -17.66 -4.93
C THR A 53 -11.59 -17.98 -4.28
N GLN A 54 -10.66 -17.01 -4.22
CA GLN A 54 -9.31 -17.24 -3.74
C GLN A 54 -9.11 -16.61 -2.36
N ARG A 55 -8.74 -17.44 -1.38
CA ARG A 55 -8.35 -16.95 -0.05
C ARG A 55 -6.97 -16.32 -0.12
N VAL A 56 -6.85 -15.07 0.36
CA VAL A 56 -5.59 -14.32 0.43
C VAL A 56 -5.28 -14.04 1.89
N GLU A 57 -4.04 -14.33 2.29
CA GLU A 57 -3.46 -13.99 3.58
C GLU A 57 -2.46 -12.87 3.38
N LEU A 58 -2.77 -11.68 3.90
CA LEU A 58 -1.86 -10.54 3.90
C LEU A 58 -1.01 -10.53 5.17
N ARG A 59 0.29 -10.39 4.98
CA ARG A 59 1.27 -10.10 6.04
C ARG A 59 1.75 -8.69 5.87
N LEU A 60 1.35 -7.82 6.77
CA LEU A 60 1.61 -6.39 6.72
C LEU A 60 2.69 -6.04 7.72
N TRP A 61 3.73 -5.38 7.24
CA TRP A 61 4.90 -5.02 8.01
C TRP A 61 4.97 -3.51 8.20
N ASP A 62 4.64 -3.05 9.41
CA ASP A 62 4.77 -1.66 9.81
C ASP A 62 6.20 -1.37 10.19
N THR A 63 6.79 -0.33 9.61
CA THR A 63 8.19 0.03 9.85
C THR A 63 8.33 1.44 10.36
N SER A 64 9.40 1.69 11.11
CA SER A 64 9.75 3.03 11.57
C SER A 64 10.18 3.92 10.41
N GLY A 65 9.68 5.16 10.38
CA GLY A 65 10.16 6.20 9.46
C GLY A 65 11.41 6.95 9.95
N SER A 66 11.82 6.70 11.20
CA SER A 66 12.97 7.38 11.81
C SER A 66 14.29 6.94 11.18
N ALA A 67 15.19 7.89 10.95
CA ALA A 67 16.55 7.64 10.46
C ALA A 67 17.37 6.75 11.42
N TYR A 68 17.01 6.72 12.68
CA TYR A 68 17.65 5.84 13.68
C TYR A 68 17.57 4.36 13.29
N TYR A 69 16.51 3.96 12.56
CA TYR A 69 16.28 2.58 12.15
C TYR A 69 16.65 2.30 10.68
N ASP A 70 17.35 3.21 10.00
CA ASP A 70 17.70 3.04 8.58
C ASP A 70 18.57 1.79 8.33
N ASN A 71 19.38 1.37 9.31
CA ASN A 71 20.18 0.15 9.20
C ASN A 71 19.41 -1.14 9.53
N VAL A 72 18.26 -1.05 10.20
CA VAL A 72 17.48 -2.21 10.66
C VAL A 72 16.27 -2.42 9.77
N ARG A 73 15.62 -1.34 9.30
CA ARG A 73 14.46 -1.39 8.42
C ARG A 73 14.66 -2.28 7.19
N PRO A 74 15.84 -2.32 6.54
CA PRO A 74 16.05 -3.18 5.38
C PRO A 74 15.83 -4.66 5.62
N LEU A 75 15.89 -5.13 6.86
CA LEU A 75 15.57 -6.51 7.22
C LEU A 75 14.09 -6.87 6.96
N SER A 76 13.23 -5.87 6.81
CA SER A 76 11.81 -6.09 6.49
C SER A 76 11.54 -6.35 5.00
N TYR A 77 12.42 -5.97 4.07
CA TYR A 77 12.17 -6.04 2.63
C TYR A 77 12.26 -7.42 1.98
N PRO A 78 13.11 -8.38 2.43
CA PRO A 78 13.22 -9.68 1.77
C PRO A 78 11.85 -10.33 1.57
N ASP A 79 11.63 -10.91 0.38
CA ASP A 79 10.41 -11.62 -0.02
C ASP A 79 9.12 -10.77 0.00
N SER A 80 9.22 -9.44 -0.03
CA SER A 80 8.04 -8.58 -0.16
C SER A 80 7.45 -8.64 -1.58
N ASP A 81 6.12 -8.75 -1.64
CA ASP A 81 5.35 -8.73 -2.88
C ASP A 81 5.03 -7.31 -3.34
N ALA A 82 4.83 -6.41 -2.37
CA ALA A 82 4.63 -5.00 -2.61
C ALA A 82 5.19 -4.15 -1.45
N VAL A 83 5.50 -2.88 -1.75
CA VAL A 83 5.87 -1.85 -0.78
C VAL A 83 4.93 -0.66 -0.93
N LEU A 84 4.32 -0.24 0.17
CA LEU A 84 3.54 1.00 0.24
C LEU A 84 4.46 2.13 0.72
N ILE A 85 4.62 3.17 -0.09
CA ILE A 85 5.35 4.38 0.28
C ILE A 85 4.32 5.42 0.72
N CYS A 86 4.25 5.67 2.02
CA CYS A 86 3.30 6.59 2.62
C CYS A 86 3.91 7.98 2.79
N PHE A 87 3.13 9.01 2.46
CA PHE A 87 3.42 10.40 2.79
C PHE A 87 2.19 11.07 3.41
N ASP A 88 2.40 12.18 4.11
CA ASP A 88 1.35 12.97 4.73
C ASP A 88 0.95 14.12 3.81
N ILE A 89 -0.30 14.14 3.35
CA ILE A 89 -0.83 15.18 2.45
C ILE A 89 -0.70 16.57 3.06
N SER A 90 -0.76 16.70 4.38
CA SER A 90 -0.63 17.98 5.07
C SER A 90 0.81 18.48 5.18
N ARG A 91 1.83 17.62 4.88
CA ARG A 91 3.26 17.90 4.99
C ARG A 91 3.99 17.62 3.67
N PRO A 92 4.10 18.62 2.76
CA PRO A 92 4.73 18.45 1.44
C PRO A 92 6.15 17.90 1.46
N GLU A 93 6.92 18.17 2.50
CA GLU A 93 8.27 17.63 2.68
C GLU A 93 8.32 16.10 2.72
N THR A 94 7.25 15.45 3.19
CA THR A 94 7.15 13.99 3.20
C THR A 94 6.93 13.40 1.81
N LEU A 95 6.34 14.15 0.88
CA LEU A 95 6.27 13.78 -0.53
C LEU A 95 7.66 13.88 -1.20
N ASP A 96 8.45 14.89 -0.86
CA ASP A 96 9.81 15.03 -1.35
C ASP A 96 10.69 13.85 -0.91
N SER A 97 10.48 13.33 0.30
CA SER A 97 11.21 12.19 0.85
C SER A 97 11.02 10.92 0.02
N VAL A 98 9.94 10.82 -0.76
CA VAL A 98 9.68 9.69 -1.67
C VAL A 98 10.83 9.47 -2.65
N LEU A 99 11.31 10.55 -3.29
CA LEU A 99 12.46 10.47 -4.20
C LEU A 99 13.81 10.55 -3.49
N LYS A 100 13.91 11.38 -2.45
CA LYS A 100 15.18 11.65 -1.77
C LYS A 100 15.66 10.46 -0.93
N LYS A 101 14.74 9.62 -0.44
CA LYS A 101 15.04 8.52 0.48
C LYS A 101 14.37 7.20 0.07
N TRP A 102 13.03 7.16 0.08
CA TRP A 102 12.27 5.90 0.08
C TRP A 102 12.44 5.09 -1.19
N LYS A 103 12.39 5.73 -2.36
CA LYS A 103 12.61 5.07 -3.64
C LYS A 103 13.99 4.41 -3.71
N GLY A 104 15.03 5.14 -3.34
CA GLY A 104 16.41 4.62 -3.35
C GLY A 104 16.59 3.42 -2.42
N GLU A 105 16.05 3.49 -1.20
CA GLU A 105 16.10 2.39 -0.25
C GLU A 105 15.38 1.12 -0.77
N ILE A 106 14.21 1.28 -1.38
CA ILE A 106 13.47 0.14 -1.95
C ILE A 106 14.23 -0.46 -3.15
N GLU A 107 14.75 0.37 -4.05
CA GLU A 107 15.51 -0.08 -5.22
C GLU A 107 16.80 -0.82 -4.83
N GLU A 108 17.42 -0.45 -3.72
CA GLU A 108 18.62 -1.12 -3.18
C GLU A 108 18.29 -2.49 -2.57
N PHE A 109 17.26 -2.57 -1.72
CA PHE A 109 17.00 -3.79 -0.92
C PHE A 109 15.96 -4.73 -1.50
N CYS A 110 15.08 -4.24 -2.39
CA CYS A 110 14.07 -5.08 -3.09
C CYS A 110 13.74 -4.56 -4.50
N PRO A 111 14.69 -4.55 -5.44
CA PRO A 111 14.64 -3.84 -6.73
C PRO A 111 13.49 -4.25 -7.66
N ASN A 112 12.94 -5.44 -7.51
CA ASN A 112 11.86 -5.94 -8.37
C ASN A 112 10.48 -5.93 -7.69
N THR A 113 10.39 -5.32 -6.53
CA THR A 113 9.14 -5.26 -5.76
C THR A 113 8.26 -4.13 -6.29
N LYS A 114 6.96 -4.37 -6.35
CA LYS A 114 5.99 -3.36 -6.77
C LYS A 114 5.86 -2.29 -5.70
N MET A 115 5.91 -1.04 -6.11
CA MET A 115 5.66 0.11 -5.26
C MET A 115 4.25 0.64 -5.48
N LEU A 116 3.60 1.13 -4.42
CA LEU A 116 2.40 1.95 -4.45
C LEU A 116 2.67 3.22 -3.64
N LEU A 117 2.33 4.37 -4.20
CA LEU A 117 2.42 5.64 -3.50
C LEU A 117 1.09 5.92 -2.80
N VAL A 118 1.14 6.22 -1.50
CA VAL A 118 -0.04 6.41 -0.65
C VAL A 118 0.00 7.79 -0.02
N GLY A 119 -0.97 8.63 -0.38
CA GLY A 119 -1.23 9.91 0.30
C GLY A 119 -2.13 9.68 1.51
N CYS A 120 -1.57 9.76 2.70
CA CYS A 120 -2.29 9.64 3.96
C CYS A 120 -2.88 10.98 4.40
N LYS A 121 -3.89 10.92 5.28
CA LYS A 121 -4.54 12.09 5.89
C LYS A 121 -5.20 13.03 4.87
N SER A 122 -5.88 12.44 3.86
CA SER A 122 -6.54 13.21 2.80
C SER A 122 -7.66 14.16 3.34
N ASP A 123 -8.20 13.85 4.50
CA ASP A 123 -9.14 14.70 5.26
C ASP A 123 -8.55 16.07 5.57
N LEU A 124 -7.26 16.16 5.88
CA LEU A 124 -6.61 17.43 6.24
C LEU A 124 -6.48 18.41 5.06
N ARG A 125 -6.62 17.95 3.82
CA ARG A 125 -6.59 18.85 2.66
C ARG A 125 -7.71 19.88 2.72
N THR A 126 -8.94 19.46 3.04
CA THR A 126 -10.10 20.33 3.15
C THR A 126 -9.99 21.28 4.34
N ASP A 127 -9.53 20.77 5.48
CA ASP A 127 -9.37 21.55 6.70
C ASP A 127 -8.33 22.66 6.58
N LEU A 128 -7.25 22.44 5.85
CA LEU A 128 -6.20 23.44 5.62
C LEU A 128 -6.61 24.52 4.65
N PHE A 129 -7.45 24.22 3.65
CA PHE A 129 -8.02 25.24 2.77
C PHE A 129 -8.98 26.18 3.51
N THR A 130 -9.70 25.68 4.51
CA THR A 130 -10.64 26.49 5.31
C THR A 130 -9.95 27.27 6.42
N LYS A 131 -8.80 26.81 6.91
CA LYS A 131 -8.01 27.45 7.99
C LYS A 131 -6.81 28.21 7.44
N SER A 132 -7.02 29.23 6.63
CA SER A 132 -6.00 30.05 5.91
C SER A 132 -4.90 30.72 6.77
N HIS A 133 -4.52 30.18 7.92
CA HIS A 133 -3.54 30.82 8.83
C HIS A 133 -2.23 30.05 9.01
N SER A 134 -2.11 28.82 8.51
CA SER A 134 -0.85 28.10 8.50
C SER A 134 -0.26 28.13 7.11
N GLY A 135 0.86 28.80 6.92
CA GLY A 135 1.50 29.07 5.61
C GLY A 135 1.95 27.84 4.78
N HIS A 136 1.36 26.67 5.00
CA HIS A 136 1.63 25.45 4.27
C HIS A 136 0.43 25.03 3.43
N THR A 137 0.65 24.96 2.10
CA THR A 137 -0.34 24.42 1.16
C THR A 137 -0.25 22.90 1.16
N PRO A 138 -1.35 22.16 1.40
CA PRO A 138 -1.32 20.71 1.35
C PRO A 138 -1.02 20.19 -0.05
N VAL A 139 -0.47 18.99 -0.13
CA VAL A 139 -0.19 18.32 -1.40
C VAL A 139 -1.49 18.13 -2.19
N SER A 140 -1.51 18.61 -3.45
CA SER A 140 -2.63 18.38 -4.35
C SER A 140 -2.61 16.95 -4.91
N TYR A 141 -3.77 16.48 -5.40
CA TYR A 141 -3.85 15.18 -6.09
C TYR A 141 -2.88 15.09 -7.26
N ASP A 142 -2.75 16.17 -8.05
CA ASP A 142 -1.85 16.22 -9.21
C ASP A 142 -0.38 16.12 -8.81
N GLN A 143 0.03 16.73 -7.70
CA GLN A 143 1.40 16.62 -7.19
C GLN A 143 1.70 15.17 -6.77
N GLY A 144 0.81 14.52 -6.02
CA GLY A 144 0.94 13.10 -5.65
C GLY A 144 0.95 12.19 -6.87
N SER A 145 0.04 12.40 -7.82
CA SER A 145 -0.04 11.63 -9.06
C SER A 145 1.22 11.80 -9.93
N ASN A 146 1.77 13.00 -10.02
CA ASN A 146 3.02 13.24 -10.76
C ASN A 146 4.23 12.59 -10.10
N MET A 147 4.29 12.59 -8.76
CA MET A 147 5.31 11.86 -8.02
C MET A 147 5.22 10.35 -8.29
N ALA A 148 4.01 9.79 -8.25
CA ALA A 148 3.79 8.37 -8.53
C ALA A 148 4.24 7.97 -9.94
N LYS A 149 4.01 8.82 -10.94
CA LYS A 149 4.51 8.60 -12.31
C LYS A 149 6.05 8.56 -12.35
N GLN A 150 6.74 9.41 -11.58
CA GLN A 150 8.21 9.44 -11.52
C GLN A 150 8.81 8.18 -10.91
N ILE A 151 8.08 7.52 -10.02
CA ILE A 151 8.50 6.24 -9.43
C ILE A 151 7.84 5.03 -10.10
N SER A 152 7.09 5.24 -11.19
CA SER A 152 6.36 4.19 -11.93
C SER A 152 5.41 3.36 -11.04
N ALA A 153 4.75 4.02 -10.09
CA ALA A 153 3.82 3.41 -9.13
C ALA A 153 2.39 3.93 -9.29
N PRO A 154 1.37 3.14 -8.98
CA PRO A 154 0.01 3.65 -8.77
C PRO A 154 -0.04 4.64 -7.62
N TYR A 155 -0.99 5.60 -7.68
CA TYR A 155 -1.25 6.57 -6.63
C TYR A 155 -2.62 6.37 -6.02
N ILE A 156 -2.69 6.35 -4.70
CA ILE A 156 -3.94 6.22 -3.94
C ILE A 156 -3.88 7.15 -2.74
N GLU A 157 -4.97 7.85 -2.47
CA GLU A 157 -5.15 8.66 -1.26
C GLU A 157 -6.09 7.98 -0.28
N CYS A 158 -5.85 8.17 1.01
CA CYS A 158 -6.74 7.65 2.04
C CYS A 158 -6.79 8.55 3.28
N SER A 159 -7.88 8.43 4.02
CA SER A 159 -8.04 8.97 5.35
C SER A 159 -8.34 7.83 6.33
N SER A 160 -7.39 7.51 7.17
CA SER A 160 -7.59 6.52 8.23
C SER A 160 -8.58 7.03 9.30
N LEU A 161 -8.69 8.34 9.45
CA LEU A 161 -9.56 8.97 10.45
C LEU A 161 -11.04 9.02 10.01
N GLN A 162 -11.28 9.40 8.74
CA GLN A 162 -12.63 9.72 8.27
C GLN A 162 -13.21 8.69 7.30
N SER A 163 -12.39 7.84 6.69
CA SER A 163 -12.84 6.93 5.62
C SER A 163 -12.18 5.55 5.69
N GLU A 164 -12.78 4.66 6.47
CA GLU A 164 -12.38 3.25 6.50
C GLU A 164 -12.45 2.60 5.11
N ASN A 165 -13.40 3.01 4.27
CA ASN A 165 -13.54 2.49 2.91
C ASN A 165 -12.32 2.84 2.06
N SER A 166 -11.77 4.06 2.15
CA SER A 166 -10.56 4.44 1.41
C SER A 166 -9.35 3.59 1.79
N VAL A 167 -9.28 3.17 3.06
CA VAL A 167 -8.25 2.25 3.55
C VAL A 167 -8.45 0.84 2.98
N ARG A 168 -9.69 0.35 2.92
CA ARG A 168 -10.02 -0.96 2.33
C ARG A 168 -9.71 -1.00 0.85
N ASP A 169 -10.08 0.04 0.10
CA ASP A 169 -9.82 0.14 -1.33
C ASP A 169 -8.32 0.13 -1.64
N LEU A 170 -7.52 0.82 -0.82
CA LEU A 170 -6.06 0.80 -0.92
C LEU A 170 -5.51 -0.63 -0.79
N PHE A 171 -5.89 -1.36 0.26
CA PHE A 171 -5.39 -2.72 0.46
C PHE A 171 -5.96 -3.71 -0.56
N HIS A 172 -7.14 -3.47 -1.10
CA HIS A 172 -7.66 -4.23 -2.24
C HIS A 172 -6.76 -4.07 -3.46
N VAL A 173 -6.43 -2.84 -3.85
CA VAL A 173 -5.52 -2.56 -4.99
C VAL A 173 -4.13 -3.15 -4.73
N ALA A 174 -3.59 -2.99 -3.53
CA ALA A 174 -2.29 -3.56 -3.16
C ALA A 174 -2.28 -5.08 -3.30
N THR A 175 -3.36 -5.75 -2.88
CA THR A 175 -3.50 -7.20 -2.99
C THR A 175 -3.62 -7.68 -4.43
N LEU A 176 -4.43 -7.02 -5.26
CA LEU A 176 -4.51 -7.33 -6.69
C LEU A 176 -3.15 -7.20 -7.37
N ALA A 177 -2.34 -6.22 -6.96
CA ALA A 177 -0.98 -6.08 -7.44
C ALA A 177 -0.11 -7.28 -7.08
N CYS A 178 -0.30 -7.90 -5.91
CA CYS A 178 0.43 -9.10 -5.47
C CYS A 178 -0.03 -10.36 -6.21
N VAL A 179 -1.34 -10.62 -6.25
CA VAL A 179 -1.93 -11.85 -6.84
C VAL A 179 -1.61 -11.98 -8.33
N ASN A 180 -1.59 -10.87 -9.07
CA ASN A 180 -1.23 -10.87 -10.49
C ASN A 180 0.22 -11.30 -10.80
N LYS A 181 1.12 -11.32 -9.81
CA LYS A 181 2.46 -11.94 -9.93
C LYS A 181 2.37 -13.47 -10.06
N GLY A 182 1.49 -14.11 -9.30
CA GLY A 182 1.33 -15.57 -9.29
C GLY A 182 0.90 -16.13 -10.64
N ASN A 183 -0.01 -15.46 -11.33
CA ASN A 183 -0.52 -15.90 -12.64
C ASN A 183 0.49 -15.80 -13.79
N LYS A 184 1.50 -14.93 -13.69
CA LYS A 184 2.57 -14.85 -14.72
C LYS A 184 3.57 -15.99 -14.62
N ASN A 185 3.83 -16.52 -13.44
CA ASN A 185 4.77 -17.63 -13.25
C ASN A 185 4.16 -18.99 -13.64
N VAL A 186 2.84 -19.15 -13.51
CA VAL A 186 2.13 -20.39 -13.93
C VAL A 186 2.04 -20.48 -15.46
N LYS A 187 1.96 -19.36 -16.19
CA LYS A 187 1.91 -19.35 -17.67
C LYS A 187 3.26 -19.53 -18.35
N ARG A 188 4.39 -19.38 -17.65
CA ARG A 188 5.73 -19.57 -18.24
C ARG A 188 6.12 -21.04 -18.44
N ASN A 189 5.43 -21.99 -17.81
CA ASN A 189 5.71 -23.42 -17.93
C ASN A 189 4.83 -24.18 -18.93
N LYS A 190 3.95 -23.50 -19.68
CA LYS A 190 3.15 -24.13 -20.75
C LYS A 190 3.10 -23.22 -21.97
N SER A 191 3.98 -23.40 -22.88
CA SER A 191 3.85 -23.42 -24.32
C SER A 191 5.07 -22.85 -25.05
N SER A 192 5.90 -23.74 -25.51
CA SER A 192 6.50 -23.61 -26.81
C SER A 192 5.43 -23.96 -27.86
N ARG A 193 5.21 -23.06 -28.79
CA ARG A 193 4.53 -23.12 -30.10
C ARG A 193 3.23 -22.33 -30.20
N SER A 194 3.34 -21.31 -30.97
CA SER A 194 2.52 -20.93 -32.12
C SER A 194 2.28 -19.42 -32.22
N THR A 195 2.86 -18.85 -33.25
CA THR A 195 2.63 -17.52 -33.83
C THR A 195 1.17 -17.29 -34.20
N LYS A 196 0.61 -16.11 -33.89
CA LYS A 196 -0.08 -15.23 -34.87
C LYS A 196 -0.48 -13.89 -34.24
N ARG A 197 -0.29 -12.86 -35.06
CA ARG A 197 -0.64 -11.44 -34.92
C ARG A 197 -2.09 -11.20 -34.48
N ILE A 198 -2.36 -10.03 -33.80
CA ILE A 198 -3.31 -9.02 -34.28
C ILE A 198 -3.57 -7.96 -33.19
N SER A 199 -3.41 -6.70 -33.62
CA SER A 199 -4.11 -5.44 -33.36
C SER A 199 -4.31 -4.88 -31.95
N HIS A 200 -3.97 -3.60 -31.87
CA HIS A 200 -4.26 -2.61 -30.84
C HIS A 200 -5.74 -2.44 -30.56
N SER A 201 -6.09 -2.48 -29.30
CA SER A 201 -7.18 -1.65 -28.76
C SER A 201 -6.95 -1.49 -27.24
N ARG A 202 -7.05 -0.25 -26.80
CA ARG A 202 -7.02 0.13 -25.37
C ARG A 202 -8.22 -0.51 -24.68
N PRO A 203 -8.08 -1.06 -23.48
CA PRO A 203 -9.22 -1.28 -22.60
C PRO A 203 -9.34 -0.13 -21.61
N ASP A 204 -10.51 0.50 -21.62
CA ASP A 204 -11.03 1.37 -20.58
C ASP A 204 -11.10 0.62 -19.26
N LEU A 205 -10.81 1.33 -18.15
CA LEU A 205 -10.99 0.82 -16.79
C LEU A 205 -12.48 0.53 -16.56
N PRO A 206 -12.87 -0.69 -16.19
CA PRO A 206 -14.20 -0.91 -15.67
C PRO A 206 -14.29 -0.42 -14.22
N THR A 207 -15.26 0.45 -13.98
CA THR A 207 -15.78 0.78 -12.66
C THR A 207 -16.46 -0.48 -12.11
N VAL A 208 -15.76 -1.24 -11.27
CA VAL A 208 -16.38 -2.37 -10.57
C VAL A 208 -16.63 -1.95 -9.12
N VAL A 209 -17.84 -1.43 -8.91
CA VAL A 209 -18.47 -1.38 -7.59
C VAL A 209 -19.39 -2.58 -7.53
N SER A 210 -19.04 -3.61 -6.76
CA SER A 210 -20.05 -4.53 -6.18
C SER A 210 -19.44 -5.52 -5.20
N ASP A 211 -20.04 -5.56 -4.03
CA ASP A 211 -20.25 -6.63 -3.08
C ASP A 211 -19.04 -7.30 -2.41
N PHE A 212 -18.55 -6.62 -1.37
CA PHE A 212 -17.78 -7.24 -0.30
C PHE A 212 -18.72 -7.93 0.70
N GLN A 213 -18.92 -9.24 0.60
CA GLN A 213 -19.43 -10.01 1.74
C GLN A 213 -18.28 -10.34 2.70
N LYS A 214 -18.41 -9.87 3.93
CA LYS A 214 -17.43 -10.04 5.02
C LYS A 214 -17.51 -11.43 5.62
N THR A 215 -16.42 -12.18 5.53
CA THR A 215 -16.04 -13.12 6.57
C THR A 215 -14.59 -12.80 6.98
N LYS A 216 -14.44 -11.97 8.01
CA LYS A 216 -13.14 -11.64 8.59
C LYS A 216 -12.90 -12.52 9.82
N THR A 217 -11.95 -13.43 9.74
CA THR A 217 -11.28 -13.96 10.93
C THR A 217 -9.96 -13.21 11.07
N LYS A 218 -9.87 -12.32 12.06
CA LYS A 218 -8.66 -11.57 12.38
C LYS A 218 -7.94 -12.24 13.53
N THR A 219 -6.68 -12.61 13.32
CA THR A 219 -5.75 -12.97 14.39
C THR A 219 -4.63 -11.95 14.37
N CYS A 220 -4.48 -11.22 15.47
CA CYS A 220 -3.36 -10.30 15.68
C CYS A 220 -2.30 -11.06 16.50
N ALA A 221 -1.11 -11.25 15.94
CA ALA A 221 0.07 -11.68 16.68
C ALA A 221 1.06 -10.53 16.73
N VAL A 222 1.31 -10.03 17.94
CA VAL A 222 2.40 -9.09 18.24
C VAL A 222 3.58 -9.95 18.65
N MET A 223 4.69 -9.84 17.92
CA MET A 223 6.01 -10.34 18.37
C MET A 223 6.89 -9.19 18.77
#